data_252b86e6ebc6b010325d292cd3f868ba
#
_entry.id   252b86e6ebc6b010325d292cd3f868ba
#
_cell.length_a   1.000
_cell.length_b   1.000
_cell.length_c   1.000
_cell.angle_alpha   90.00
_cell.angle_beta   90.00
_cell.angle_gamma   90.00
#
_symmetry.space_group_name_H-M   'P 1'
#
loop_
_entity.id
_entity.type
_entity.pdbx_description
1 polymer ?
#
loop_
_entity_poly.entity_id
_entity_poly.type
_entity_poly.pdbx_seq_one_letter_code
_entity_poly.pdbx_strand_id
1 'polypeptide(L)'
;MNCLALLALALLGAAVYETMPPSKTGITFVHDNALSSRHYLPESMGPGVAIFDYDNDGWMDLYFVNSGPSDFFTPKHPLRNALYRNNHDGTFTDVTDKAGVAGRDFGIGVSTCDYNHDGWTDLFVTTYGRNILYRNNGDGTFSDVTKQAGLDAPGLYTSAVWFDYDQNGTQDLFVGHFVKYDKTQERDCSHNGVPHYCYPLTYDPWPSRLYRNNGDGTFTDVSMASGIGKHLGKTFGAVATDINNDGLLDLFVANDSVPNFLFLNKGNGTFQEIGLEAGVAYSADGTARSGMGVDAADYNNDGWQDLFVSNFNRERFSIYRNRGDLTFADEAGRSGIGVATQMYSGWGVKFYDYDLDGDTDLIVCNGHPDDLIERISSTLTYREPLLLFHNEQSKFVSLGERAGSSFSKNYPARGLAIGDLFNRGYSDVAIANNGEGPLILRHNGASNHWVGLKGLETGATIVWWAGGRKHSRFKTAGGSYLSASDPRELLGLGSSSKLDRLEIHWPKPLARVDHFENVAADRYYTVGAGGALQ
;
A
#
# COMPACT_ATOMS: atom_id res chain seq x y z
N MET A 1 25.36 27.33 -48.88
CA MET A 1 25.00 26.12 -48.17
C MET A 1 24.74 26.51 -46.72
N ASN A 2 23.49 26.78 -46.39
CA ASN A 2 23.08 27.17 -45.04
C ASN A 2 22.60 25.92 -44.30
N CYS A 3 23.35 25.47 -43.29
CA CYS A 3 22.89 24.50 -42.33
C CYS A 3 21.93 25.18 -41.34
N LEU A 4 20.62 24.98 -41.51
CA LEU A 4 19.64 25.19 -40.46
C LEU A 4 19.76 24.07 -39.42
N ALA A 5 20.36 24.39 -38.29
CA ALA A 5 20.25 23.58 -37.11
C ALA A 5 18.82 23.77 -36.54
N LEU A 6 17.95 22.78 -36.70
CA LEU A 6 16.71 22.69 -35.96
C LEU A 6 17.05 22.45 -34.49
N LEU A 7 16.96 23.48 -33.66
CA LEU A 7 16.79 23.31 -32.21
C LEU A 7 15.38 22.75 -31.99
N ALA A 8 15.29 21.47 -31.73
CA ALA A 8 14.13 20.90 -31.09
C ALA A 8 14.15 21.40 -29.63
N LEU A 9 13.50 22.52 -29.33
CA LEU A 9 13.06 22.80 -27.96
C LEU A 9 12.04 21.71 -27.61
N ALA A 10 12.49 20.71 -26.86
CA ALA A 10 11.56 19.87 -26.13
C ALA A 10 10.78 20.81 -25.20
N LEU A 11 9.50 20.99 -25.44
CA LEU A 11 8.56 21.49 -24.47
C LEU A 11 8.59 20.47 -23.33
N LEU A 12 9.42 20.70 -22.32
CA LEU A 12 9.35 20.02 -21.04
C LEU A 12 7.99 20.44 -20.47
N GLY A 13 6.99 19.57 -20.56
CA GLY A 13 5.75 19.72 -19.83
C GLY A 13 6.05 19.94 -18.35
N ALA A 14 5.16 20.60 -17.62
CA ALA A 14 5.31 20.75 -16.17
C ALA A 14 5.53 19.38 -15.54
N ALA A 15 6.42 19.29 -14.54
CA ALA A 15 6.64 18.05 -13.79
C ALA A 15 5.33 17.61 -13.11
N VAL A 16 5.07 16.29 -13.05
CA VAL A 16 3.84 15.75 -12.43
C VAL A 16 3.79 16.12 -10.95
N TYR A 17 4.91 15.98 -10.25
CA TYR A 17 5.00 16.21 -8.80
C TYR A 17 6.02 17.27 -8.42
N GLU A 18 5.69 18.05 -7.38
CA GLU A 18 6.64 18.86 -6.63
C GLU A 18 6.86 18.30 -5.23
N THR A 19 8.08 18.46 -4.72
CA THR A 19 8.41 18.09 -3.34
C THR A 19 7.93 19.17 -2.38
N MET A 20 7.18 18.78 -1.35
CA MET A 20 6.76 19.67 -0.27
C MET A 20 7.74 19.53 0.90
N PRO A 21 8.65 20.51 1.13
CA PRO A 21 9.62 20.39 2.20
C PRO A 21 9.00 20.62 3.58
N PRO A 22 9.64 20.15 4.68
CA PRO A 22 9.18 20.37 6.05
C PRO A 22 8.90 21.84 6.41
N SER A 23 9.65 22.76 5.81
CA SER A 23 9.44 24.22 6.02
C SER A 23 8.13 24.76 5.44
N LYS A 24 7.53 24.04 4.49
CA LYS A 24 6.21 24.36 3.92
C LYS A 24 5.09 23.58 4.59
N THR A 25 5.33 22.30 4.91
CA THR A 25 4.30 21.41 5.46
C THR A 25 4.18 21.46 6.97
N GLY A 26 5.23 21.84 7.70
CA GLY A 26 5.30 21.71 9.16
C GLY A 26 5.57 20.27 9.64
N ILE A 27 5.74 19.29 8.74
CA ILE A 27 6.02 17.90 9.10
C ILE A 27 7.50 17.75 9.47
N THR A 28 7.76 17.52 10.74
CA THR A 28 9.11 17.40 11.31
C THR A 28 9.46 15.99 11.74
N PHE A 29 8.58 15.03 11.47
CA PHE A 29 8.81 13.61 11.76
C PHE A 29 10.08 13.11 11.11
N VAL A 30 10.86 12.32 11.86
CA VAL A 30 12.02 11.57 11.36
C VAL A 30 11.92 10.16 11.91
N HIS A 31 11.96 9.18 11.04
CA HIS A 31 12.01 7.79 11.43
C HIS A 31 13.37 7.48 12.07
N ASP A 32 13.38 6.78 13.20
CA ASP A 32 14.55 6.15 13.78
C ASP A 32 14.45 4.64 13.51
N ASN A 33 15.34 4.10 12.70
CA ASN A 33 15.31 2.68 12.35
C ASN A 33 16.01 1.77 13.37
N ALA A 34 16.39 2.31 14.53
CA ALA A 34 17.08 1.58 15.59
C ALA A 34 18.44 0.97 15.15
N LEU A 35 19.09 1.57 14.15
CA LEU A 35 20.30 1.06 13.53
C LEU A 35 21.38 0.74 14.56
N SER A 36 21.86 -0.50 14.54
CA SER A 36 22.91 -1.01 15.40
C SER A 36 24.07 -1.60 14.59
N SER A 37 25.21 -1.83 15.25
CA SER A 37 26.34 -2.52 14.63
C SER A 37 26.09 -4.02 14.37
N ARG A 38 25.00 -4.57 14.93
CA ARG A 38 24.61 -5.98 14.81
C ARG A 38 23.70 -6.23 13.62
N HIS A 39 23.07 -5.19 13.05
CA HIS A 39 22.11 -5.31 11.94
C HIS A 39 21.00 -6.31 12.25
N TYR A 40 20.23 -6.05 13.32
CA TYR A 40 19.05 -6.87 13.64
C TYR A 40 17.98 -6.74 12.55
N LEU A 41 17.39 -7.85 12.15
CA LEU A 41 16.45 -7.91 11.03
C LEU A 41 15.35 -6.82 11.05
N PRO A 42 14.67 -6.50 12.18
CA PRO A 42 13.63 -5.47 12.17
C PRO A 42 14.11 -4.06 11.80
N GLU A 43 15.42 -3.74 11.96
CA GLU A 43 16.00 -2.43 11.60
C GLU A 43 15.88 -2.12 10.09
N SER A 44 15.83 -3.16 9.24
CA SER A 44 15.78 -3.03 7.78
C SER A 44 14.38 -2.81 7.22
N MET A 45 13.32 -3.14 7.99
CA MET A 45 11.95 -3.22 7.50
C MET A 45 11.35 -1.84 7.23
N GLY A 46 11.70 -0.86 8.04
CA GLY A 46 11.32 0.53 7.88
C GLY A 46 9.86 0.82 8.20
N PRO A 47 9.42 2.07 8.03
CA PRO A 47 8.13 2.54 8.51
C PRO A 47 7.03 2.47 7.46
N GLY A 48 5.79 2.28 7.96
CA GLY A 48 4.57 2.54 7.23
C GLY A 48 4.09 3.99 7.34
N VAL A 49 3.17 4.37 6.45
CA VAL A 49 2.47 5.66 6.45
C VAL A 49 0.99 5.46 6.12
N ALA A 50 0.10 6.22 6.76
CA ALA A 50 -1.33 6.23 6.41
C ALA A 50 -1.79 7.64 6.02
N ILE A 51 -2.68 7.68 5.02
CA ILE A 51 -3.45 8.86 4.60
C ILE A 51 -4.92 8.57 4.88
N PHE A 52 -5.54 9.31 5.79
CA PHE A 52 -6.93 9.12 6.19
C PHE A 52 -7.48 10.38 6.88
N ASP A 53 -8.78 10.51 6.95
CA ASP A 53 -9.47 11.60 7.66
C ASP A 53 -9.79 11.13 9.08
N TYR A 54 -9.00 11.59 10.09
CA TYR A 54 -9.15 11.11 11.46
C TYR A 54 -10.22 11.85 12.26
N ASP A 55 -10.53 13.10 11.89
CA ASP A 55 -11.49 13.95 12.62
C ASP A 55 -12.77 14.27 11.80
N ASN A 56 -12.97 13.57 10.67
CA ASN A 56 -14.12 13.67 9.77
C ASN A 56 -14.37 15.09 9.26
N ASP A 57 -13.31 15.91 9.09
CA ASP A 57 -13.42 17.26 8.56
C ASP A 57 -13.39 17.32 7.02
N GLY A 58 -13.20 16.17 6.37
CA GLY A 58 -13.18 16.01 4.92
C GLY A 58 -11.81 16.22 4.28
N TRP A 59 -10.75 16.44 5.07
CA TRP A 59 -9.37 16.57 4.64
C TRP A 59 -8.56 15.38 5.13
N MET A 60 -7.66 14.91 4.29
CA MET A 60 -6.82 13.77 4.64
C MET A 60 -5.66 14.19 5.52
N ASP A 61 -5.45 13.44 6.59
CA ASP A 61 -4.38 13.57 7.56
C ASP A 61 -3.29 12.53 7.30
N LEU A 62 -2.18 12.62 8.03
CA LEU A 62 -1.03 11.75 7.88
C LEU A 62 -0.65 11.09 9.20
N TYR A 63 -0.46 9.77 9.17
CA TYR A 63 0.09 9.03 10.29
C TYR A 63 1.38 8.32 9.87
N PHE A 64 2.48 8.57 10.60
CA PHE A 64 3.78 7.94 10.37
C PHE A 64 4.12 6.99 11.52
N VAL A 65 4.55 5.80 11.17
CA VAL A 65 4.99 4.80 12.14
C VAL A 65 6.48 5.00 12.43
N ASN A 66 6.89 4.83 13.69
CA ASN A 66 8.29 4.88 14.11
C ASN A 66 8.69 3.59 14.81
N SER A 67 9.98 3.29 14.86
CA SER A 67 10.48 2.26 15.77
C SER A 67 10.25 2.67 17.23
N GLY A 68 10.50 1.77 18.13
CA GLY A 68 10.32 1.98 19.56
C GLY A 68 11.24 1.07 20.37
N PRO A 69 11.10 1.07 21.69
CA PRO A 69 11.87 0.18 22.55
C PRO A 69 11.57 -1.27 22.22
N SER A 70 12.60 -2.10 22.24
CA SER A 70 12.49 -3.54 22.02
C SER A 70 13.53 -4.28 22.85
N ASP A 71 13.58 -5.59 22.75
CA ASP A 71 14.58 -6.40 23.46
C ASP A 71 16.00 -6.24 22.90
N PHE A 72 16.17 -5.66 21.70
CA PHE A 72 17.48 -5.35 21.09
C PHE A 72 17.79 -3.84 21.03
N PHE A 73 16.81 -2.98 21.27
CA PHE A 73 16.97 -1.53 21.14
C PHE A 73 16.38 -0.75 22.30
N THR A 74 17.20 0.10 22.90
CA THR A 74 16.78 1.08 23.90
C THR A 74 17.03 2.47 23.33
N PRO A 75 16.00 3.23 22.95
CA PRO A 75 16.17 4.54 22.36
C PRO A 75 16.77 5.54 23.35
N LYS A 76 17.61 6.45 22.86
CA LYS A 76 18.27 7.49 23.69
C LYS A 76 17.29 8.57 24.17
N HIS A 77 16.19 8.72 23.48
CA HIS A 77 15.06 9.63 23.78
C HIS A 77 13.76 8.91 23.41
N PRO A 78 12.63 9.28 23.99
CA PRO A 78 11.36 8.65 23.65
C PRO A 78 11.07 8.77 22.15
N LEU A 79 10.89 7.63 21.48
CA LEU A 79 10.42 7.57 20.10
C LEU A 79 8.91 7.42 20.12
N ARG A 80 8.26 7.95 19.10
CA ARG A 80 6.81 7.86 18.93
C ARG A 80 6.42 7.86 17.45
N ASN A 81 5.30 7.24 17.15
CA ASN A 81 4.58 7.47 15.91
C ASN A 81 4.12 8.93 15.85
N ALA A 82 3.66 9.40 14.72
CA ALA A 82 3.22 10.79 14.60
C ALA A 82 1.95 10.92 13.76
N LEU A 83 0.91 11.53 14.35
CA LEU A 83 -0.32 11.94 13.67
C LEU A 83 -0.25 13.43 13.36
N TYR A 84 -0.36 13.78 12.10
CA TYR A 84 -0.36 15.15 11.60
C TYR A 84 -1.72 15.50 11.05
N ARG A 85 -2.41 16.44 11.71
CA ARG A 85 -3.67 17.00 11.25
C ARG A 85 -3.44 17.98 10.11
N ASN A 86 -4.21 17.87 9.05
CA ASN A 86 -4.22 18.80 7.93
C ASN A 86 -4.87 20.15 8.34
N ASN A 87 -4.22 21.27 8.10
CA ASN A 87 -4.72 22.60 8.44
C ASN A 87 -5.50 23.26 7.28
N HIS A 88 -5.74 22.57 6.18
CA HIS A 88 -6.45 23.01 4.96
C HIS A 88 -5.72 24.10 4.15
N ASP A 89 -4.52 24.48 4.53
CA ASP A 89 -3.71 25.52 3.88
C ASP A 89 -2.39 25.01 3.29
N GLY A 90 -2.24 23.67 3.28
CA GLY A 90 -1.02 22.98 2.82
C GLY A 90 -0.02 22.72 3.94
N THR A 91 -0.33 23.11 5.18
CA THR A 91 0.46 22.81 6.37
C THR A 91 -0.23 21.75 7.24
N PHE A 92 0.54 21.14 8.14
CA PHE A 92 0.07 20.09 9.04
C PHE A 92 0.53 20.39 10.47
N THR A 93 -0.30 20.03 11.44
CA THR A 93 -0.01 20.18 12.87
C THR A 93 0.14 18.81 13.52
N ASP A 94 1.24 18.58 14.24
CA ASP A 94 1.43 17.36 15.05
C ASP A 94 0.44 17.35 16.21
N VAL A 95 -0.48 16.39 16.21
CA VAL A 95 -1.53 16.20 17.22
C VAL A 95 -1.38 14.88 17.98
N THR A 96 -0.28 14.19 17.81
CA THR A 96 -0.01 12.82 18.30
C THR A 96 -0.32 12.65 19.78
N ASP A 97 0.22 13.52 20.62
CA ASP A 97 0.05 13.42 22.07
C ASP A 97 -1.39 13.72 22.50
N LYS A 98 -2.03 14.70 21.84
CA LYS A 98 -3.44 15.03 22.06
C LYS A 98 -4.34 13.88 21.64
N ALA A 99 -4.07 13.27 20.51
CA ALA A 99 -4.83 12.14 19.97
C ALA A 99 -4.58 10.83 20.73
N GLY A 100 -3.45 10.70 21.46
CA GLY A 100 -3.13 9.50 22.22
C GLY A 100 -2.61 8.33 21.38
N VAL A 101 -1.99 8.61 20.21
CA VAL A 101 -1.58 7.56 19.22
C VAL A 101 -0.06 7.45 19.05
N ALA A 102 0.70 7.79 20.08
CA ALA A 102 2.15 7.81 20.04
C ALA A 102 2.83 6.43 19.85
N GLY A 103 2.10 5.33 20.02
CA GLY A 103 2.70 3.98 20.04
C GLY A 103 3.42 3.68 21.35
N ARG A 104 3.86 2.43 21.51
CA ARG A 104 4.63 1.99 22.71
C ARG A 104 5.67 0.92 22.40
N ASP A 105 5.51 0.21 21.29
CA ASP A 105 6.37 -0.89 20.85
C ASP A 105 7.13 -0.50 19.59
N PHE A 106 7.94 -1.41 19.07
CA PHE A 106 8.69 -1.18 17.82
C PHE A 106 7.71 -1.25 16.64
N GLY A 107 7.24 -0.08 16.17
CA GLY A 107 6.28 0.03 15.07
C GLY A 107 6.88 -0.37 13.72
N ILE A 108 6.06 -1.00 12.88
CA ILE A 108 6.41 -1.48 11.54
C ILE A 108 5.47 -0.88 10.49
N GLY A 109 4.18 -1.20 10.57
CA GLY A 109 3.19 -0.80 9.57
C GLY A 109 1.92 -0.23 10.17
N VAL A 110 1.04 0.26 9.31
CA VAL A 110 -0.26 0.82 9.69
C VAL A 110 -1.32 0.48 8.66
N SER A 111 -2.54 0.21 9.14
CA SER A 111 -3.75 0.13 8.33
C SER A 111 -4.90 0.87 9.00
N THR A 112 -5.88 1.29 8.22
CA THR A 112 -7.02 2.11 8.67
C THR A 112 -8.32 1.45 8.26
N CYS A 113 -9.32 1.51 9.15
CA CYS A 113 -10.67 0.99 8.90
C CYS A 113 -11.62 1.55 9.97
N ASP A 114 -12.88 1.76 9.64
CA ASP A 114 -13.96 1.85 10.62
C ASP A 114 -14.42 0.40 10.91
N TYR A 115 -13.73 -0.26 11.89
CA TYR A 115 -13.96 -1.70 12.14
C TYR A 115 -15.23 -1.97 12.94
N ASN A 116 -15.75 -0.95 13.63
CA ASN A 116 -16.91 -1.06 14.52
C ASN A 116 -18.18 -0.37 13.95
N HIS A 117 -18.08 0.20 12.72
CA HIS A 117 -19.15 0.90 12.00
C HIS A 117 -19.76 2.07 12.78
N ASP A 118 -18.95 2.81 13.55
CA ASP A 118 -19.39 4.02 14.27
C ASP A 118 -19.23 5.30 13.43
N GLY A 119 -18.68 5.20 12.21
CA GLY A 119 -18.47 6.30 11.28
C GLY A 119 -17.14 7.04 11.47
N TRP A 120 -16.24 6.54 12.33
CA TRP A 120 -14.93 7.09 12.58
C TRP A 120 -13.84 6.10 12.18
N THR A 121 -12.85 6.59 11.47
CA THR A 121 -11.75 5.73 11.02
C THR A 121 -10.81 5.40 12.17
N ASP A 122 -10.59 4.11 12.42
CA ASP A 122 -9.68 3.55 13.42
C ASP A 122 -8.30 3.26 12.84
N LEU A 123 -7.31 3.04 13.72
CA LEU A 123 -5.93 2.74 13.36
C LEU A 123 -5.51 1.37 13.88
N PHE A 124 -4.91 0.55 13.03
CA PHE A 124 -4.22 -0.65 13.45
C PHE A 124 -2.73 -0.55 13.09
N VAL A 125 -1.87 -0.58 14.12
CA VAL A 125 -0.41 -0.48 13.98
C VAL A 125 0.21 -1.86 14.19
N THR A 126 0.91 -2.36 13.18
CA THR A 126 1.69 -3.60 13.28
C THR A 126 3.07 -3.31 13.87
N THR A 127 3.62 -4.29 14.61
CA THR A 127 4.83 -4.08 15.41
C THR A 127 5.73 -5.31 15.43
N TYR A 128 6.97 -5.10 15.81
CA TYR A 128 7.74 -6.13 16.49
C TYR A 128 7.44 -6.04 17.99
N GLY A 129 6.60 -6.94 18.46
CA GLY A 129 6.02 -6.92 19.80
C GLY A 129 4.53 -7.22 19.75
N ARG A 130 3.71 -6.35 20.30
CA ARG A 130 2.25 -6.45 20.31
C ARG A 130 1.65 -5.38 19.44
N ASN A 131 0.85 -5.77 18.46
CA ASN A 131 0.11 -4.85 17.62
C ASN A 131 -0.75 -3.89 18.46
N ILE A 132 -1.19 -2.79 17.88
CA ILE A 132 -2.02 -1.81 18.57
C ILE A 132 -3.26 -1.54 17.72
N LEU A 133 -4.45 -1.76 18.30
CA LEU A 133 -5.72 -1.29 17.76
C LEU A 133 -6.14 -0.03 18.52
N TYR A 134 -6.11 1.10 17.84
CA TYR A 134 -6.61 2.37 18.34
C TYR A 134 -8.01 2.61 17.81
N ARG A 135 -9.01 2.58 18.70
CA ARG A 135 -10.37 3.00 18.38
C ARG A 135 -10.48 4.51 18.43
N ASN A 136 -10.98 5.12 17.36
CA ASN A 136 -11.30 6.54 17.32
C ASN A 136 -12.51 6.85 18.22
N ASN A 137 -12.40 7.84 19.09
CA ASN A 137 -13.47 8.21 20.03
C ASN A 137 -14.45 9.27 19.46
N GLY A 138 -14.19 9.77 18.24
CA GLY A 138 -15.01 10.80 17.60
C GLY A 138 -14.84 12.23 18.17
N ASP A 139 -13.87 12.44 19.04
CA ASP A 139 -13.58 13.73 19.68
C ASP A 139 -12.15 14.23 19.41
N GLY A 140 -11.49 13.61 18.41
CA GLY A 140 -10.10 13.88 18.05
C GLY A 140 -9.08 13.12 18.91
N THR A 141 -9.53 12.13 19.70
CA THR A 141 -8.69 11.24 20.50
C THR A 141 -8.94 9.77 20.15
N PHE A 142 -8.00 8.90 20.54
CA PHE A 142 -8.11 7.47 20.35
C PHE A 142 -7.93 6.72 21.67
N SER A 143 -8.53 5.53 21.75
CA SER A 143 -8.36 4.58 22.85
C SER A 143 -7.66 3.33 22.36
N ASP A 144 -6.58 2.90 23.06
CA ASP A 144 -5.97 1.59 22.82
C ASP A 144 -6.89 0.49 23.35
N VAL A 145 -7.52 -0.23 22.44
CA VAL A 145 -8.46 -1.32 22.75
C VAL A 145 -7.89 -2.71 22.42
N THR A 146 -6.61 -2.80 22.07
CA THR A 146 -5.94 -4.02 21.59
C THR A 146 -6.23 -5.26 22.41
N LYS A 147 -6.02 -5.17 23.74
CA LYS A 147 -6.23 -6.28 24.64
C LYS A 147 -7.70 -6.66 24.76
N GLN A 148 -8.57 -5.65 24.82
CA GLN A 148 -10.02 -5.85 24.88
C GLN A 148 -10.53 -6.52 23.60
N ALA A 149 -9.98 -6.14 22.46
CA ALA A 149 -10.30 -6.69 21.15
C ALA A 149 -9.75 -8.11 20.93
N GLY A 150 -8.82 -8.60 21.77
CA GLY A 150 -8.20 -9.92 21.62
C GLY A 150 -7.07 -9.97 20.57
N LEU A 151 -6.43 -8.82 20.27
CA LEU A 151 -5.42 -8.67 19.22
C LEU A 151 -3.99 -8.50 19.77
N ASP A 152 -3.73 -8.79 21.04
CA ASP A 152 -2.49 -8.51 21.76
C ASP A 152 -1.43 -9.61 21.66
N ALA A 153 -1.53 -10.51 20.69
CA ALA A 153 -0.54 -11.57 20.48
C ALA A 153 0.82 -10.97 20.06
N PRO A 154 1.95 -11.47 20.63
CA PRO A 154 3.29 -10.98 20.26
C PRO A 154 3.77 -11.60 18.95
N GLY A 155 4.61 -10.87 18.19
CA GLY A 155 5.21 -11.34 16.94
C GLY A 155 6.04 -10.29 16.23
N LEU A 156 6.54 -10.63 15.04
CA LEU A 156 7.07 -9.69 14.06
C LEU A 156 6.07 -9.57 12.93
N TYR A 157 5.23 -8.56 13.03
CA TYR A 157 4.10 -8.34 12.12
C TYR A 157 4.43 -7.34 11.02
N THR A 158 3.78 -7.47 9.88
CA THR A 158 3.98 -6.65 8.69
C THR A 158 2.68 -6.01 8.23
N SER A 159 2.19 -6.34 7.03
CA SER A 159 0.95 -5.78 6.50
C SER A 159 -0.28 -6.24 7.27
N ALA A 160 -1.28 -5.36 7.33
CA ALA A 160 -2.60 -5.67 7.84
C ALA A 160 -3.65 -5.27 6.79
N VAL A 161 -4.64 -6.14 6.57
CA VAL A 161 -5.69 -5.95 5.57
C VAL A 161 -7.04 -6.15 6.20
N TRP A 162 -7.91 -5.14 6.06
CA TRP A 162 -9.29 -5.15 6.51
C TRP A 162 -10.22 -5.52 5.36
N PHE A 163 -11.00 -6.57 5.51
CA PHE A 163 -11.98 -7.00 4.50
C PHE A 163 -13.03 -7.94 5.09
N ASP A 164 -14.23 -7.92 4.56
CA ASP A 164 -15.31 -8.82 4.96
C ASP A 164 -15.15 -10.15 4.20
N TYR A 165 -14.45 -11.13 4.81
CA TYR A 165 -14.15 -12.39 4.11
C TYR A 165 -15.32 -13.38 4.12
N ASP A 166 -16.23 -13.29 5.08
CA ASP A 166 -17.37 -14.20 5.23
C ASP A 166 -18.73 -13.57 4.85
N GLN A 167 -18.69 -12.33 4.31
CA GLN A 167 -19.85 -11.56 3.81
C GLN A 167 -20.92 -11.33 4.90
N ASN A 168 -20.48 -11.17 6.16
CA ASN A 168 -21.36 -10.91 7.28
C ASN A 168 -21.64 -9.42 7.51
N GLY A 169 -21.00 -8.53 6.76
CA GLY A 169 -21.13 -7.08 6.83
C GLY A 169 -20.19 -6.42 7.85
N THR A 170 -19.27 -7.16 8.49
CA THR A 170 -18.25 -6.60 9.37
C THR A 170 -16.87 -6.72 8.74
N GLN A 171 -15.96 -5.81 9.09
CA GLN A 171 -14.59 -5.83 8.58
C GLN A 171 -13.73 -6.75 9.45
N ASP A 172 -13.26 -7.84 8.85
CA ASP A 172 -12.33 -8.78 9.44
C ASP A 172 -10.88 -8.33 9.20
N LEU A 173 -9.93 -8.95 9.90
CA LEU A 173 -8.55 -8.51 9.88
C LEU A 173 -7.57 -9.63 9.55
N PHE A 174 -6.90 -9.54 8.39
CA PHE A 174 -5.69 -10.32 8.12
C PHE A 174 -4.47 -9.57 8.62
N VAL A 175 -3.53 -10.30 9.28
CA VAL A 175 -2.25 -9.74 9.75
C VAL A 175 -1.11 -10.65 9.32
N GLY A 176 -0.22 -10.11 8.50
CA GLY A 176 0.97 -10.81 8.01
C GLY A 176 2.03 -10.97 9.10
N HIS A 177 2.57 -12.18 9.22
CA HIS A 177 3.79 -12.47 9.97
C HIS A 177 4.98 -12.58 9.03
N PHE A 178 6.10 -11.92 9.39
CA PHE A 178 7.31 -12.07 8.59
C PHE A 178 8.01 -13.40 8.89
N VAL A 179 8.69 -13.48 10.01
CA VAL A 179 9.44 -14.68 10.42
C VAL A 179 9.24 -14.95 11.91
N LYS A 180 9.53 -16.17 12.34
CA LYS A 180 9.69 -16.48 13.76
C LYS A 180 10.97 -15.85 14.28
N TYR A 181 10.88 -14.57 14.65
CA TYR A 181 12.02 -13.80 15.08
C TYR A 181 12.28 -13.98 16.59
N ASP A 182 13.53 -14.26 16.92
CA ASP A 182 14.04 -14.31 18.29
C ASP A 182 15.46 -13.74 18.29
N LYS A 183 15.65 -12.59 18.89
CA LYS A 183 16.97 -11.93 18.92
C LYS A 183 18.08 -12.78 19.55
N THR A 184 17.75 -13.71 20.45
CA THR A 184 18.75 -14.57 21.07
C THR A 184 19.34 -15.59 20.11
N GLN A 185 18.65 -15.81 18.95
CA GLN A 185 19.08 -16.67 17.86
C GLN A 185 19.64 -15.88 16.68
N GLU A 186 19.73 -14.55 16.79
CA GLU A 186 20.30 -13.69 15.76
C GLU A 186 21.75 -14.08 15.48
N ARG A 187 22.08 -14.18 14.21
CA ARG A 187 23.42 -14.54 13.73
C ARG A 187 24.20 -13.29 13.35
N ASP A 188 25.51 -13.37 13.46
CA ASP A 188 26.40 -12.35 12.91
C ASP A 188 26.62 -12.64 11.42
N CYS A 189 25.86 -11.97 10.56
CA CYS A 189 26.01 -12.09 9.12
C CYS A 189 26.99 -11.02 8.60
N SER A 190 27.94 -11.46 7.76
CA SER A 190 28.91 -10.56 7.15
C SER A 190 29.37 -11.07 5.79
N HIS A 191 29.71 -10.14 4.91
CA HIS A 191 30.34 -10.45 3.63
C HIS A 191 31.71 -9.76 3.57
N ASN A 192 32.80 -10.54 3.45
CA ASN A 192 34.17 -10.03 3.49
C ASN A 192 34.48 -9.13 4.71
N GLY A 193 33.89 -9.44 5.88
CA GLY A 193 34.06 -8.68 7.10
C GLY A 193 33.19 -7.40 7.21
N VAL A 194 32.35 -7.12 6.23
CA VAL A 194 31.35 -6.04 6.30
C VAL A 194 30.07 -6.65 6.87
N PRO A 195 29.55 -6.16 8.03
CA PRO A 195 28.29 -6.62 8.58
C PRO A 195 27.14 -6.32 7.62
N HIS A 196 26.13 -7.17 7.60
CA HIS A 196 24.88 -6.96 6.88
C HIS A 196 23.72 -7.70 7.56
N TYR A 197 22.49 -7.35 7.23
CA TYR A 197 21.32 -8.08 7.71
C TYR A 197 21.33 -9.51 7.21
N CYS A 198 21.01 -10.47 8.10
CA CYS A 198 20.92 -11.86 7.69
C CYS A 198 19.80 -12.06 6.68
N TYR A 199 20.06 -12.88 5.66
CA TYR A 199 19.05 -13.20 4.65
C TYR A 199 17.82 -13.85 5.27
N PRO A 200 16.60 -13.55 4.81
CA PRO A 200 15.36 -14.09 5.35
C PRO A 200 15.31 -15.62 5.42
N LEU A 201 16.03 -16.30 4.52
CA LEU A 201 16.13 -17.77 4.53
C LEU A 201 16.82 -18.36 5.78
N THR A 202 17.51 -17.53 6.57
CA THR A 202 18.13 -17.98 7.83
C THR A 202 17.15 -18.10 8.99
N TYR A 203 15.93 -17.58 8.83
CA TYR A 203 14.87 -17.60 9.84
C TYR A 203 13.74 -18.54 9.43
N ASP A 204 13.08 -19.13 10.43
CA ASP A 204 11.92 -19.98 10.19
C ASP A 204 10.72 -19.15 9.71
N PRO A 205 9.95 -19.64 8.73
CA PRO A 205 8.71 -19.01 8.33
C PRO A 205 7.66 -19.12 9.46
N TRP A 206 6.69 -18.19 9.47
CA TRP A 206 5.65 -18.12 10.48
C TRP A 206 4.27 -17.99 9.82
N PRO A 207 3.19 -18.60 10.36
CA PRO A 207 1.87 -18.46 9.77
C PRO A 207 1.30 -17.07 10.04
N SER A 208 0.72 -16.45 9.03
CA SER A 208 -0.07 -15.24 9.17
C SER A 208 -1.40 -15.52 9.88
N ARG A 209 -2.10 -14.47 10.34
CA ARG A 209 -3.32 -14.58 11.11
C ARG A 209 -4.51 -14.00 10.35
N LEU A 210 -5.68 -14.63 10.54
CA LEU A 210 -6.97 -14.07 10.19
C LEU A 210 -7.82 -14.01 11.46
N TYR A 211 -8.33 -12.82 11.75
CA TYR A 211 -9.20 -12.53 12.86
C TYR A 211 -10.59 -12.17 12.34
N ARG A 212 -11.59 -12.93 12.78
CA ARG A 212 -12.99 -12.64 12.50
C ARG A 212 -13.50 -11.58 13.47
N ASN A 213 -14.12 -10.54 12.96
CA ASN A 213 -14.80 -9.53 13.75
C ASN A 213 -16.13 -10.09 14.29
N ASN A 214 -16.35 -10.02 15.60
CA ASN A 214 -17.55 -10.53 16.25
C ASN A 214 -18.72 -9.52 16.24
N GLY A 215 -18.49 -8.28 15.75
CA GLY A 215 -19.47 -7.21 15.73
C GLY A 215 -19.73 -6.52 17.08
N ASP A 216 -18.97 -6.89 18.11
CA ASP A 216 -19.09 -6.33 19.47
C ASP A 216 -17.80 -5.62 19.93
N GLY A 217 -16.89 -5.33 19.01
CA GLY A 217 -15.59 -4.74 19.25
C GLY A 217 -14.50 -5.76 19.62
N THR A 218 -14.80 -7.06 19.58
CA THR A 218 -13.83 -8.14 19.81
C THR A 218 -13.61 -8.96 18.55
N PHE A 219 -12.51 -9.71 18.53
CA PHE A 219 -12.13 -10.56 17.41
C PHE A 219 -11.85 -11.99 17.84
N THR A 220 -12.14 -12.95 16.97
CA THR A 220 -11.82 -14.37 17.15
C THR A 220 -10.73 -14.76 16.16
N ASP A 221 -9.62 -15.34 16.64
CA ASP A 221 -8.58 -15.92 15.77
C ASP A 221 -9.14 -17.17 15.05
N VAL A 222 -9.37 -17.04 13.75
CA VAL A 222 -9.86 -18.10 12.88
C VAL A 222 -8.78 -18.62 11.91
N SER A 223 -7.53 -18.28 12.13
CA SER A 223 -6.41 -18.59 11.21
C SER A 223 -6.36 -20.07 10.84
N MET A 224 -6.46 -20.96 11.80
CA MET A 224 -6.43 -22.41 11.55
C MET A 224 -7.73 -22.93 10.94
N ALA A 225 -8.87 -22.41 11.37
CA ALA A 225 -10.19 -22.82 10.88
C ALA A 225 -10.40 -22.36 9.42
N SER A 226 -9.98 -21.15 9.09
CA SER A 226 -10.05 -20.61 7.73
C SER A 226 -9.10 -21.29 6.73
N GLY A 227 -8.07 -21.97 7.21
CA GLY A 227 -7.02 -22.59 6.39
C GLY A 227 -5.77 -21.71 6.22
N ILE A 228 -5.83 -20.40 6.37
CA ILE A 228 -4.70 -19.45 6.20
C ILE A 228 -3.54 -19.83 7.14
N GLY A 229 -3.81 -20.10 8.41
CA GLY A 229 -2.80 -20.46 9.40
C GLY A 229 -2.11 -21.82 9.20
N LYS A 230 -2.50 -22.61 8.19
CA LYS A 230 -1.82 -23.87 7.83
C LYS A 230 -0.61 -23.63 6.93
N HIS A 231 -0.45 -22.44 6.36
CA HIS A 231 0.60 -22.09 5.42
C HIS A 231 1.66 -21.22 6.11
N LEU A 232 2.90 -21.69 6.06
CA LEU A 232 4.04 -21.02 6.68
C LEU A 232 4.68 -20.10 5.64
N GLY A 233 4.58 -18.80 5.85
CA GLY A 233 5.11 -17.77 4.96
C GLY A 233 6.15 -16.86 5.62
N LYS A 234 6.63 -15.91 4.84
CA LYS A 234 7.45 -14.77 5.27
C LYS A 234 6.81 -13.51 4.72
N THR A 235 5.63 -13.22 5.24
CA THR A 235 4.72 -12.21 4.65
C THR A 235 5.26 -10.80 4.81
N PHE A 236 5.29 -10.06 3.69
CA PHE A 236 5.49 -8.61 3.71
C PHE A 236 4.25 -7.85 3.24
N GLY A 237 3.77 -8.10 2.03
CA GLY A 237 2.61 -7.43 1.47
C GLY A 237 1.40 -8.34 1.34
N ALA A 238 0.20 -7.77 1.44
CA ALA A 238 -1.04 -8.48 1.18
C ALA A 238 -2.10 -7.54 0.57
N VAL A 239 -2.93 -8.09 -0.32
CA VAL A 239 -4.07 -7.39 -0.92
C VAL A 239 -5.25 -8.33 -1.06
N ALA A 240 -6.44 -7.85 -0.66
CA ALA A 240 -7.69 -8.56 -0.88
C ALA A 240 -8.41 -7.99 -2.11
N THR A 241 -8.80 -8.88 -3.03
CA THR A 241 -9.46 -8.55 -4.29
C THR A 241 -10.24 -9.78 -4.80
N ASP A 242 -11.16 -9.59 -5.72
CA ASP A 242 -11.92 -10.70 -6.34
C ASP A 242 -11.21 -11.10 -7.64
N ILE A 243 -10.48 -12.23 -7.61
CA ILE A 243 -9.68 -12.67 -8.78
C ILE A 243 -10.47 -13.46 -9.82
N ASN A 244 -11.66 -13.95 -9.48
CA ASN A 244 -12.47 -14.83 -10.32
C ASN A 244 -13.87 -14.27 -10.62
N ASN A 245 -14.15 -13.04 -10.21
CA ASN A 245 -15.42 -12.33 -10.39
C ASN A 245 -16.63 -13.10 -9.82
N ASP A 246 -16.46 -13.82 -8.68
CA ASP A 246 -17.54 -14.55 -8.00
C ASP A 246 -18.20 -13.73 -6.87
N GLY A 247 -17.68 -12.53 -6.61
CA GLY A 247 -18.17 -11.60 -5.59
C GLY A 247 -17.65 -11.91 -4.19
N LEU A 248 -16.66 -12.80 -4.04
CA LEU A 248 -15.94 -13.06 -2.79
C LEU A 248 -14.56 -12.41 -2.85
N LEU A 249 -14.10 -11.89 -1.73
CA LEU A 249 -12.74 -11.36 -1.65
C LEU A 249 -11.75 -12.49 -1.40
N ASP A 250 -10.84 -12.66 -2.35
CA ASP A 250 -9.67 -13.51 -2.26
C ASP A 250 -8.50 -12.74 -1.66
N LEU A 251 -7.46 -13.44 -1.22
CA LEU A 251 -6.30 -12.79 -0.60
C LEU A 251 -5.00 -13.23 -1.28
N PHE A 252 -4.30 -12.28 -1.89
CA PHE A 252 -2.94 -12.49 -2.37
C PHE A 252 -1.93 -12.01 -1.33
N VAL A 253 -0.90 -12.83 -1.07
CA VAL A 253 0.13 -12.58 -0.06
C VAL A 253 1.51 -12.74 -0.69
N ALA A 254 2.29 -11.67 -0.70
CA ALA A 254 3.69 -11.70 -1.09
C ALA A 254 4.57 -12.12 0.08
N ASN A 255 5.44 -13.09 -0.18
CA ASN A 255 6.39 -13.63 0.77
C ASN A 255 7.82 -13.34 0.32
N ASP A 256 8.70 -13.12 1.28
CA ASP A 256 10.12 -12.91 1.04
C ASP A 256 10.88 -14.23 0.95
N SER A 257 11.47 -14.49 -0.23
CA SER A 257 12.34 -15.65 -0.50
C SER A 257 11.67 -17.03 -0.35
N VAL A 258 10.35 -17.07 -0.19
CA VAL A 258 9.53 -18.30 -0.19
C VAL A 258 8.31 -18.07 -1.09
N PRO A 259 7.58 -19.15 -1.50
CA PRO A 259 6.45 -18.99 -2.42
C PRO A 259 5.41 -17.99 -1.96
N ASN A 260 4.91 -17.15 -2.87
CA ASN A 260 3.74 -16.31 -2.60
C ASN A 260 2.50 -17.20 -2.46
N PHE A 261 1.51 -16.71 -1.71
CA PHE A 261 0.21 -17.39 -1.57
C PHE A 261 -0.89 -16.65 -2.30
N LEU A 262 -1.82 -17.42 -2.87
CA LEU A 262 -3.09 -16.94 -3.37
C LEU A 262 -4.21 -17.76 -2.71
N PHE A 263 -4.87 -17.18 -1.73
CA PHE A 263 -5.94 -17.80 -0.98
C PHE A 263 -7.28 -17.51 -1.67
N LEU A 264 -7.81 -18.50 -2.37
CA LEU A 264 -9.13 -18.46 -3.00
C LEU A 264 -10.22 -18.65 -1.93
N ASN A 265 -11.11 -17.69 -1.79
CA ASN A 265 -12.23 -17.75 -0.85
C ASN A 265 -13.29 -18.76 -1.32
N LYS A 266 -13.72 -19.64 -0.45
CA LYS A 266 -14.70 -20.70 -0.76
C LYS A 266 -16.14 -20.32 -0.41
N GLY A 267 -16.39 -19.11 0.11
CA GLY A 267 -17.72 -18.63 0.51
C GLY A 267 -18.32 -19.34 1.73
N ASN A 268 -17.55 -20.15 2.42
CA ASN A 268 -17.98 -20.92 3.59
C ASN A 268 -17.11 -20.65 4.83
N GLY A 269 -16.42 -19.51 4.85
CA GLY A 269 -15.49 -19.13 5.92
C GLY A 269 -14.10 -19.77 5.81
N THR A 270 -13.80 -20.46 4.70
CA THR A 270 -12.50 -21.10 4.47
C THR A 270 -11.86 -20.65 3.15
N PHE A 271 -10.54 -20.77 3.10
CA PHE A 271 -9.74 -20.47 1.91
C PHE A 271 -9.01 -21.73 1.41
N GLN A 272 -8.81 -21.79 0.11
CA GLN A 272 -7.93 -22.76 -0.55
C GLN A 272 -6.70 -22.01 -1.08
N GLU A 273 -5.52 -22.42 -0.68
CA GLU A 273 -4.28 -21.88 -1.25
C GLU A 273 -4.06 -22.49 -2.64
N ILE A 274 -3.95 -21.64 -3.67
CA ILE A 274 -3.83 -22.02 -5.10
C ILE A 274 -2.65 -21.33 -5.81
N GLY A 275 -1.74 -20.69 -5.07
CA GLY A 275 -0.68 -19.87 -5.66
C GLY A 275 0.22 -20.61 -6.66
N LEU A 276 0.48 -21.90 -6.40
CA LEU A 276 1.24 -22.75 -7.33
C LEU A 276 0.45 -23.02 -8.62
N GLU A 277 -0.79 -23.46 -8.49
CA GLU A 277 -1.69 -23.77 -9.61
C GLU A 277 -2.01 -22.51 -10.42
N ALA A 278 -2.17 -21.39 -9.74
CA ALA A 278 -2.43 -20.09 -10.35
C ALA A 278 -1.19 -19.50 -11.07
N GLY A 279 0.02 -20.01 -10.78
CA GLY A 279 1.25 -19.51 -11.39
C GLY A 279 1.79 -18.22 -10.79
N VAL A 280 1.43 -17.88 -9.56
CA VAL A 280 1.91 -16.67 -8.84
C VAL A 280 2.86 -16.97 -7.68
N ALA A 281 3.02 -18.25 -7.30
CA ALA A 281 3.89 -18.67 -6.21
C ALA A 281 5.38 -18.48 -6.52
N TYR A 282 5.76 -18.66 -7.77
CA TYR A 282 7.15 -18.64 -8.24
C TYR A 282 7.28 -17.78 -9.51
N SER A 283 8.50 -17.35 -9.79
CA SER A 283 8.85 -16.78 -11.09
C SER A 283 8.81 -17.84 -12.21
N ALA A 284 8.87 -17.40 -13.46
CA ALA A 284 8.83 -18.27 -14.63
C ALA A 284 9.97 -19.31 -14.69
N ASP A 285 11.07 -19.08 -13.99
CA ASP A 285 12.21 -20.00 -13.85
C ASP A 285 12.09 -20.94 -12.62
N GLY A 286 10.96 -20.90 -11.91
CA GLY A 286 10.68 -21.73 -10.74
C GLY A 286 11.36 -21.26 -9.44
N THR A 287 11.88 -20.03 -9.39
CA THR A 287 12.50 -19.45 -8.19
C THR A 287 11.48 -18.66 -7.38
N ALA A 288 11.45 -18.87 -6.06
CA ALA A 288 10.71 -17.98 -5.16
C ALA A 288 11.44 -16.64 -5.09
N ARG A 289 10.72 -15.55 -5.36
CA ARG A 289 11.26 -14.18 -5.28
C ARG A 289 11.05 -13.59 -3.88
N SER A 290 11.79 -12.54 -3.60
CA SER A 290 11.65 -11.76 -2.35
C SER A 290 10.56 -10.71 -2.54
N GLY A 291 9.30 -11.13 -2.41
CA GLY A 291 8.14 -10.26 -2.57
C GLY A 291 7.95 -9.34 -1.37
N MET A 292 7.77 -8.04 -1.63
CA MET A 292 7.60 -7.01 -0.60
C MET A 292 6.25 -6.30 -0.72
N GLY A 293 6.18 -5.18 -1.41
CA GLY A 293 4.92 -4.48 -1.66
C GLY A 293 4.09 -5.15 -2.74
N VAL A 294 2.78 -5.04 -2.60
CA VAL A 294 1.81 -5.61 -3.54
C VAL A 294 0.71 -4.63 -3.86
N ASP A 295 0.10 -4.76 -5.02
CA ASP A 295 -1.20 -4.13 -5.31
C ASP A 295 -1.97 -4.95 -6.35
N ALA A 296 -3.27 -4.68 -6.48
CA ALA A 296 -4.14 -5.32 -7.45
C ALA A 296 -5.00 -4.28 -8.18
N ALA A 297 -5.10 -4.42 -9.50
CA ALA A 297 -5.97 -3.62 -10.36
C ALA A 297 -6.17 -4.31 -11.70
N ASP A 298 -7.22 -3.96 -12.40
CA ASP A 298 -7.39 -4.26 -13.82
C ASP A 298 -6.60 -3.20 -14.63
N TYR A 299 -5.28 -3.46 -14.84
CA TYR A 299 -4.42 -2.48 -15.52
C TYR A 299 -4.57 -2.50 -17.04
N ASN A 300 -5.18 -3.54 -17.59
CA ASN A 300 -5.33 -3.72 -19.03
C ASN A 300 -6.78 -3.54 -19.52
N ASN A 301 -7.71 -3.20 -18.62
CA ASN A 301 -9.13 -2.98 -18.87
C ASN A 301 -9.84 -4.21 -19.49
N ASP A 302 -9.44 -5.44 -19.11
CA ASP A 302 -10.08 -6.68 -19.57
C ASP A 302 -11.16 -7.21 -18.61
N GLY A 303 -11.34 -6.56 -17.45
CA GLY A 303 -12.37 -6.87 -16.44
C GLY A 303 -11.92 -7.87 -15.38
N TRP A 304 -10.62 -8.24 -15.34
CA TRP A 304 -10.06 -9.14 -14.36
C TRP A 304 -9.01 -8.41 -13.50
N GLN A 305 -8.95 -8.76 -12.23
CA GLN A 305 -7.97 -8.16 -11.34
C GLN A 305 -6.60 -8.80 -11.55
N ASP A 306 -5.64 -7.97 -11.93
CA ASP A 306 -4.22 -8.32 -12.10
C ASP A 306 -3.45 -8.03 -10.81
N LEU A 307 -2.27 -8.62 -10.64
CA LEU A 307 -1.45 -8.48 -9.44
C LEU A 307 -0.09 -7.89 -9.76
N PHE A 308 0.39 -7.02 -8.88
CA PHE A 308 1.76 -6.51 -8.92
C PHE A 308 2.51 -6.84 -7.63
N VAL A 309 3.79 -7.21 -7.76
CA VAL A 309 4.69 -7.48 -6.63
C VAL A 309 6.02 -6.78 -6.88
N SER A 310 6.43 -5.90 -5.97
CA SER A 310 7.80 -5.41 -5.91
C SER A 310 8.71 -6.48 -5.29
N ASN A 311 9.86 -6.71 -5.90
CA ASN A 311 10.80 -7.74 -5.49
C ASN A 311 12.18 -7.13 -5.16
N PHE A 312 13.09 -7.97 -4.71
CA PHE A 312 14.46 -7.61 -4.42
C PHE A 312 15.27 -7.33 -5.70
N ASN A 313 16.39 -6.61 -5.59
CA ASN A 313 17.26 -6.33 -6.72
C ASN A 313 17.70 -7.63 -7.45
N ARG A 314 17.84 -7.56 -8.78
CA ARG A 314 18.14 -8.65 -9.71
C ARG A 314 17.03 -9.69 -9.92
N GLU A 315 15.91 -9.59 -9.19
CA GLU A 315 14.77 -10.51 -9.32
C GLU A 315 13.69 -10.01 -10.29
N ARG A 316 13.71 -8.75 -10.70
CA ARG A 316 12.65 -8.04 -11.42
C ARG A 316 11.37 -7.97 -10.61
N PHE A 317 10.62 -6.90 -10.76
CA PHE A 317 9.27 -6.84 -10.19
C PHE A 317 8.32 -7.63 -11.06
N SER A 318 7.30 -8.23 -10.43
CA SER A 318 6.33 -9.08 -11.11
C SER A 318 5.06 -8.30 -11.42
N ILE A 319 4.52 -8.48 -12.61
CA ILE A 319 3.17 -8.09 -12.96
C ILE A 319 2.47 -9.31 -13.53
N TYR A 320 1.49 -9.82 -12.81
CA TYR A 320 0.77 -11.03 -13.13
C TYR A 320 -0.58 -10.67 -13.76
N ARG A 321 -0.70 -10.88 -15.09
CA ARG A 321 -1.98 -10.70 -15.78
C ARG A 321 -2.89 -11.89 -15.53
N ASN A 322 -4.07 -11.62 -15.02
CA ASN A 322 -5.14 -12.61 -14.84
C ASN A 322 -5.67 -13.08 -16.21
N ARG A 323 -5.89 -14.38 -16.38
CA ARG A 323 -6.42 -14.96 -17.62
C ARG A 323 -7.92 -15.27 -17.55
N GLY A 324 -8.56 -15.03 -16.39
CA GLY A 324 -9.97 -15.31 -16.16
C GLY A 324 -10.31 -16.78 -15.95
N ASP A 325 -9.29 -17.63 -15.76
CA ASP A 325 -9.42 -19.07 -15.55
C ASP A 325 -8.70 -19.56 -14.28
N LEU A 326 -8.53 -18.66 -13.29
CA LEU A 326 -7.75 -18.85 -12.06
C LEU A 326 -6.24 -19.02 -12.31
N THR A 327 -5.73 -18.72 -13.50
CA THR A 327 -4.30 -18.70 -13.80
C THR A 327 -3.81 -17.31 -14.21
N PHE A 328 -2.54 -17.05 -13.96
CA PHE A 328 -1.90 -15.79 -14.25
C PHE A 328 -0.69 -15.97 -15.19
N ALA A 329 -0.38 -14.91 -15.93
CA ALA A 329 0.85 -14.82 -16.73
C ALA A 329 1.77 -13.75 -16.17
N ASP A 330 3.03 -14.07 -15.88
CA ASP A 330 4.05 -13.06 -15.56
C ASP A 330 4.39 -12.26 -16.83
N GLU A 331 3.88 -11.03 -16.91
CA GLU A 331 4.08 -10.10 -18.04
C GLU A 331 5.22 -9.09 -17.78
N ALA A 332 6.01 -9.25 -16.72
CA ALA A 332 7.08 -8.31 -16.37
C ALA A 332 8.05 -8.06 -17.54
N GLY A 333 8.35 -9.10 -18.33
CA GLY A 333 9.22 -8.98 -19.50
C GLY A 333 8.62 -8.22 -20.68
N ARG A 334 7.29 -8.24 -20.83
CA ARG A 334 6.58 -7.62 -21.97
C ARG A 334 6.02 -6.24 -21.65
N SER A 335 5.69 -6.01 -20.38
CA SER A 335 5.08 -4.75 -19.90
C SER A 335 6.06 -3.59 -19.80
N GLY A 336 7.37 -3.83 -19.88
CA GLY A 336 8.42 -2.82 -19.63
C GLY A 336 8.89 -2.76 -18.17
N ILE A 337 8.12 -3.28 -17.24
CA ILE A 337 8.43 -3.27 -15.79
C ILE A 337 9.74 -4.02 -15.49
N GLY A 338 9.90 -5.23 -16.00
CA GLY A 338 11.02 -6.10 -15.61
C GLY A 338 12.40 -5.53 -15.95
N VAL A 339 12.53 -4.79 -17.06
CA VAL A 339 13.80 -4.13 -17.43
C VAL A 339 14.06 -2.91 -16.56
N ALA A 340 13.02 -2.11 -16.31
CA ALA A 340 13.12 -0.86 -15.55
C ALA A 340 13.42 -1.09 -14.06
N THR A 341 13.08 -2.26 -13.51
CA THR A 341 13.14 -2.54 -12.07
C THR A 341 14.24 -3.51 -11.66
N GLN A 342 14.94 -4.13 -12.60
CA GLN A 342 15.87 -5.23 -12.34
C GLN A 342 16.97 -4.93 -11.30
N MET A 343 17.37 -3.67 -11.18
CA MET A 343 18.48 -3.25 -10.30
C MET A 343 18.01 -2.73 -8.94
N TYR A 344 16.71 -2.66 -8.70
CA TYR A 344 16.15 -2.01 -7.52
C TYR A 344 15.47 -3.01 -6.58
N SER A 345 15.46 -2.66 -5.29
CA SER A 345 14.70 -3.33 -4.24
C SER A 345 13.44 -2.52 -3.97
N GLY A 346 12.29 -3.02 -4.44
CA GLY A 346 11.02 -2.28 -4.36
C GLY A 346 10.30 -2.55 -3.05
N TRP A 347 9.59 -1.53 -2.54
CA TRP A 347 8.80 -1.61 -1.33
C TRP A 347 7.37 -1.14 -1.60
N GLY A 348 7.02 0.07 -1.17
CA GLY A 348 5.68 0.61 -1.39
C GLY A 348 5.35 0.74 -2.87
N VAL A 349 4.14 0.35 -3.23
CA VAL A 349 3.64 0.33 -4.59
C VAL A 349 2.16 0.72 -4.62
N LYS A 350 1.73 1.42 -5.68
CA LYS A 350 0.30 1.67 -5.88
C LYS A 350 -0.04 1.78 -7.35
N PHE A 351 -1.09 1.06 -7.76
CA PHE A 351 -1.82 1.31 -8.99
C PHE A 351 -2.77 2.50 -8.79
N TYR A 352 -2.76 3.46 -9.71
CA TYR A 352 -3.65 4.62 -9.69
C TYR A 352 -3.59 5.34 -11.03
N ASP A 353 -4.47 6.26 -11.25
CA ASP A 353 -4.54 7.08 -12.46
C ASP A 353 -3.96 8.47 -12.11
N TYR A 354 -2.63 8.67 -12.39
CA TYR A 354 -1.97 9.92 -11.96
C TYR A 354 -2.37 11.11 -12.82
N ASP A 355 -2.65 10.92 -14.11
CA ASP A 355 -2.96 12.01 -15.05
C ASP A 355 -4.46 12.12 -15.40
N LEU A 356 -5.29 11.27 -14.77
CA LEU A 356 -6.74 11.29 -14.87
C LEU A 356 -7.27 11.00 -16.29
N ASP A 357 -6.56 10.18 -17.06
CA ASP A 357 -6.98 9.75 -18.40
C ASP A 357 -7.90 8.51 -18.38
N GLY A 358 -8.08 7.90 -17.21
CA GLY A 358 -8.92 6.74 -16.93
C GLY A 358 -8.18 5.40 -17.02
N ASP A 359 -6.95 5.36 -17.47
CA ASP A 359 -6.12 4.16 -17.48
C ASP A 359 -5.33 4.04 -16.16
N THR A 360 -4.95 2.84 -15.78
CA THR A 360 -4.29 2.59 -14.48
C THR A 360 -2.78 2.62 -14.63
N ASP A 361 -2.13 3.58 -14.01
CA ASP A 361 -0.68 3.77 -13.92
C ASP A 361 -0.08 3.11 -12.68
N LEU A 362 1.24 3.27 -12.47
CA LEU A 362 1.93 2.62 -11.36
C LEU A 362 3.02 3.52 -10.77
N ILE A 363 3.03 3.64 -9.44
CA ILE A 363 4.14 4.22 -8.69
C ILE A 363 4.79 3.19 -7.79
N VAL A 364 6.13 3.24 -7.68
CA VAL A 364 6.91 2.37 -6.79
C VAL A 364 7.99 3.19 -6.09
N CYS A 365 8.18 2.96 -4.80
CA CYS A 365 9.31 3.46 -4.06
C CYS A 365 10.31 2.34 -3.77
N ASN A 366 11.61 2.67 -3.81
CA ASN A 366 12.70 1.71 -3.73
C ASN A 366 13.73 2.13 -2.68
N GLY A 367 14.52 1.15 -2.22
CA GLY A 367 15.62 1.34 -1.29
C GLY A 367 16.19 -0.03 -0.88
N HIS A 368 17.49 -0.21 -0.95
CA HIS A 368 18.11 -1.47 -0.54
C HIS A 368 17.90 -1.71 0.98
N PRO A 369 17.64 -2.92 1.47
CA PRO A 369 17.51 -3.17 2.91
C PRO A 369 18.81 -2.92 3.68
N ASP A 370 19.98 -3.20 3.08
CA ASP A 370 21.28 -3.12 3.71
C ASP A 370 21.93 -1.74 3.50
N ASP A 371 22.15 -1.00 4.58
CA ASP A 371 22.74 0.34 4.59
C ASP A 371 24.23 0.37 4.24
N LEU A 372 24.91 -0.76 4.30
CA LEU A 372 26.34 -0.91 3.96
C LEU A 372 26.57 -1.56 2.59
N ILE A 373 25.55 -1.68 1.76
CA ILE A 373 25.64 -2.42 0.48
C ILE A 373 26.71 -1.88 -0.47
N GLU A 374 26.99 -0.58 -0.47
CA GLU A 374 28.05 0.03 -1.30
C GLU A 374 29.46 -0.46 -0.92
N ARG A 375 29.65 -1.01 0.29
CA ARG A 375 30.91 -1.65 0.70
C ARG A 375 31.04 -3.08 0.18
N ILE A 376 29.92 -3.68 -0.21
CA ILE A 376 29.84 -5.08 -0.65
C ILE A 376 29.73 -5.16 -2.18
N SER A 377 29.01 -4.22 -2.79
CA SER A 377 28.73 -4.20 -4.23
C SER A 377 29.12 -2.85 -4.84
N SER A 378 29.74 -2.88 -6.02
CA SER A 378 30.03 -1.68 -6.80
C SER A 378 28.86 -1.21 -7.68
N THR A 379 27.76 -1.95 -7.72
CA THR A 379 26.61 -1.70 -8.62
C THR A 379 25.32 -1.45 -7.89
N LEU A 380 25.27 -1.67 -6.58
CA LEU A 380 24.08 -1.47 -5.75
C LEU A 380 24.30 -0.31 -4.79
N THR A 381 23.24 0.41 -4.47
CA THR A 381 23.24 1.53 -3.52
C THR A 381 22.13 1.34 -2.49
N TYR A 382 22.33 1.82 -1.27
CA TYR A 382 21.32 1.80 -0.21
C TYR A 382 20.10 2.65 -0.58
N ARG A 383 20.37 3.81 -1.14
CA ARG A 383 19.34 4.73 -1.62
C ARG A 383 19.07 4.45 -3.08
N GLU A 384 17.80 4.32 -3.43
CA GLU A 384 17.36 3.97 -4.77
C GLU A 384 16.28 4.96 -5.27
N PRO A 385 16.07 5.09 -6.59
CA PRO A 385 15.14 6.07 -7.14
C PRO A 385 13.68 5.67 -6.94
N LEU A 386 12.79 6.67 -6.95
CA LEU A 386 11.36 6.47 -7.13
C LEU A 386 11.06 6.20 -8.61
N LEU A 387 10.06 5.36 -8.88
CA LEU A 387 9.62 5.05 -10.24
C LEU A 387 8.15 5.41 -10.40
N LEU A 388 7.83 6.22 -11.42
CA LEU A 388 6.47 6.47 -11.89
C LEU A 388 6.38 5.98 -13.33
N PHE A 389 5.43 5.10 -13.57
CA PHE A 389 5.17 4.50 -14.87
C PHE A 389 3.81 4.95 -15.39
N HIS A 390 3.81 5.47 -16.61
CA HIS A 390 2.61 5.70 -17.38
C HIS A 390 2.22 4.45 -18.15
N ASN A 391 0.94 4.11 -18.13
CA ASN A 391 0.39 2.95 -18.81
C ASN A 391 -0.03 3.30 -20.25
N GLU A 392 0.75 2.88 -21.22
CA GLU A 392 0.44 3.02 -22.64
C GLU A 392 -0.09 1.68 -23.18
N GLN A 393 -1.41 1.43 -23.05
CA GLN A 393 -2.06 0.21 -23.54
C GLN A 393 -1.39 -1.08 -23.01
N SER A 394 -1.31 -1.21 -21.69
CA SER A 394 -0.69 -2.31 -20.95
C SER A 394 0.84 -2.37 -21.04
N LYS A 395 1.48 -1.31 -21.52
CA LYS A 395 2.93 -1.11 -21.47
C LYS A 395 3.24 0.04 -20.53
N PHE A 396 4.07 -0.22 -19.55
CA PHE A 396 4.48 0.74 -18.55
C PHE A 396 5.77 1.45 -19.00
N VAL A 397 5.67 2.75 -19.23
CA VAL A 397 6.77 3.62 -19.63
C VAL A 397 7.19 4.48 -18.47
N SER A 398 8.44 4.34 -18.00
CA SER A 398 8.96 5.16 -16.92
C SER A 398 9.04 6.63 -17.32
N LEU A 399 8.49 7.50 -16.46
CA LEU A 399 8.55 8.95 -16.67
C LEU A 399 9.91 9.56 -16.30
N GLY A 400 10.67 8.91 -15.39
CA GLY A 400 11.94 9.43 -14.90
C GLY A 400 11.80 10.87 -14.38
N GLU A 401 12.68 11.77 -14.79
CA GLU A 401 12.70 13.20 -14.39
C GLU A 401 11.42 13.97 -14.75
N ARG A 402 10.65 13.51 -15.74
CA ARG A 402 9.34 14.11 -16.08
C ARG A 402 8.33 13.99 -14.94
N ALA A 403 8.48 12.99 -14.09
CA ALA A 403 7.66 12.84 -12.89
C ALA A 403 7.92 13.93 -11.83
N GLY A 404 9.13 14.53 -11.83
CA GLY A 404 9.50 15.59 -10.90
C GLY A 404 10.93 15.45 -10.37
N SER A 405 11.45 16.49 -9.74
CA SER A 405 12.85 16.53 -9.26
C SER A 405 13.17 15.48 -8.20
N SER A 406 12.18 14.96 -7.47
CA SER A 406 12.37 13.87 -6.52
C SER A 406 12.67 12.54 -7.21
N PHE A 407 12.22 12.33 -8.44
CA PHE A 407 12.46 11.12 -9.20
C PHE A 407 13.89 11.05 -9.81
N SER A 408 14.65 12.14 -9.71
CA SER A 408 16.09 12.19 -10.03
C SER A 408 16.98 12.00 -8.81
N LYS A 409 16.39 11.73 -7.63
CA LYS A 409 17.10 11.52 -6.37
C LYS A 409 16.84 10.11 -5.85
N ASN A 410 17.73 9.65 -4.98
CA ASN A 410 17.65 8.34 -4.36
C ASN A 410 17.26 8.45 -2.89
N TYR A 411 16.44 7.51 -2.41
CA TYR A 411 15.89 7.47 -1.06
C TYR A 411 16.00 6.06 -0.47
N PRO A 412 16.09 5.91 0.86
CA PRO A 412 15.93 4.62 1.52
C PRO A 412 14.44 4.38 1.78
N ALA A 413 13.63 4.40 0.72
CA ALA A 413 12.19 4.40 0.83
C ALA A 413 11.63 3.03 1.25
N ARG A 414 10.47 3.05 1.95
CA ARG A 414 9.75 1.85 2.41
C ARG A 414 8.25 2.00 2.17
N GLY A 415 7.51 2.54 3.12
CA GLY A 415 6.08 2.75 3.00
C GLY A 415 5.71 3.80 1.96
N LEU A 416 4.61 3.57 1.25
CA LEU A 416 4.05 4.51 0.29
C LEU A 416 2.53 4.52 0.43
N ALA A 417 1.94 5.71 0.50
CA ALA A 417 0.51 5.93 0.43
C ALA A 417 0.19 7.05 -0.56
N ILE A 418 -0.93 6.92 -1.25
CA ILE A 418 -1.47 7.96 -2.14
C ILE A 418 -2.78 8.53 -1.59
N GLY A 419 -3.06 9.78 -1.88
CA GLY A 419 -4.33 10.42 -1.52
C GLY A 419 -4.38 11.88 -1.91
N ASP A 420 -5.56 12.46 -2.00
CA ASP A 420 -5.74 13.88 -2.28
C ASP A 420 -5.64 14.69 -0.98
N LEU A 421 -4.41 14.99 -0.56
CA LEU A 421 -4.10 15.74 0.65
C LEU A 421 -4.56 17.20 0.61
N PHE A 422 -4.80 17.73 -0.58
CA PHE A 422 -5.14 19.15 -0.75
C PHE A 422 -6.56 19.34 -1.32
N ASN A 423 -7.38 18.29 -1.36
CA ASN A 423 -8.76 18.29 -1.88
C ASN A 423 -8.91 18.93 -3.26
N ARG A 424 -8.00 18.59 -4.19
CA ARG A 424 -7.93 19.16 -5.54
C ARG A 424 -8.32 18.17 -6.64
N GLY A 425 -8.60 16.91 -6.27
CA GLY A 425 -8.90 15.83 -7.18
C GLY A 425 -7.67 15.22 -7.86
N TYR A 426 -6.51 15.33 -7.23
CA TYR A 426 -5.27 14.74 -7.71
C TYR A 426 -4.62 13.93 -6.58
N SER A 427 -4.10 12.77 -6.91
CA SER A 427 -3.40 11.93 -5.94
C SER A 427 -2.02 12.50 -5.63
N ASP A 428 -1.84 12.98 -4.41
CA ASP A 428 -0.55 13.29 -3.82
C ASP A 428 0.07 12.00 -3.26
N VAL A 429 1.38 12.02 -2.94
CA VAL A 429 2.09 10.83 -2.47
C VAL A 429 2.82 11.14 -1.18
N ALA A 430 2.64 10.28 -0.17
CA ALA A 430 3.44 10.26 1.05
C ALA A 430 4.32 9.01 1.06
N ILE A 431 5.63 9.19 1.26
CA ILE A 431 6.62 8.11 1.32
C ILE A 431 7.33 8.19 2.66
N ALA A 432 7.37 7.07 3.36
CA ALA A 432 8.12 6.92 4.59
C ALA A 432 9.49 6.32 4.29
N ASN A 433 10.55 6.99 4.75
CA ASN A 433 11.94 6.61 4.52
C ASN A 433 12.56 5.97 5.75
N ASN A 434 13.37 4.95 5.56
CA ASN A 434 14.06 4.25 6.65
C ASN A 434 15.20 5.12 7.21
N GLY A 435 15.10 5.50 8.49
CA GLY A 435 16.10 6.32 9.17
C GLY A 435 16.10 7.81 8.77
N GLU A 436 15.04 8.30 8.08
CA GLU A 436 14.96 9.67 7.56
C GLU A 436 13.56 10.27 7.69
N GLY A 437 13.45 11.56 7.37
CA GLY A 437 12.14 12.24 7.24
C GLY A 437 11.33 11.73 6.04
N PRO A 438 9.99 11.84 6.10
CA PRO A 438 9.15 11.45 5.00
C PRO A 438 9.29 12.38 3.79
N LEU A 439 8.91 11.87 2.63
CA LEU A 439 8.79 12.65 1.42
C LEU A 439 7.31 12.86 1.09
N ILE A 440 6.89 14.12 0.99
CA ILE A 440 5.55 14.51 0.55
C ILE A 440 5.67 15.07 -0.86
N LEU A 441 4.99 14.42 -1.81
CA LEU A 441 4.94 14.83 -3.21
C LEU A 441 3.55 15.36 -3.51
N ARG A 442 3.45 16.63 -3.82
CA ARG A 442 2.22 17.27 -4.24
C ARG A 442 2.08 17.17 -5.75
N HIS A 443 0.95 16.70 -6.23
CA HIS A 443 0.64 16.70 -7.65
C HIS A 443 0.47 18.14 -8.18
N ASN A 444 1.06 18.47 -9.34
CA ASN A 444 1.00 19.82 -9.90
C ASN A 444 -0.30 20.14 -10.66
N GLY A 445 -1.21 19.19 -10.76
CA GLY A 445 -2.43 19.28 -11.54
C GLY A 445 -2.27 18.65 -12.93
N ALA A 446 -3.39 18.29 -13.53
CA ALA A 446 -3.51 17.81 -14.90
C ALA A 446 -4.57 18.62 -15.64
N SER A 447 -4.63 18.48 -16.96
CA SER A 447 -5.67 19.10 -17.78
C SER A 447 -6.95 18.26 -17.86
N ASN A 448 -6.89 17.03 -17.40
CA ASN A 448 -7.99 16.08 -17.41
C ASN A 448 -8.95 16.33 -16.24
N HIS A 449 -10.20 15.97 -16.43
CA HIS A 449 -11.27 16.07 -15.45
C HIS A 449 -11.37 14.81 -14.59
N TRP A 450 -12.06 14.88 -13.46
CA TRP A 450 -12.20 13.79 -12.50
C TRP A 450 -13.56 13.78 -11.79
N VAL A 451 -13.90 12.64 -11.19
CA VAL A 451 -14.96 12.52 -10.18
C VAL A 451 -14.40 11.77 -8.99
N GLY A 452 -14.57 12.33 -7.80
CA GLY A 452 -14.20 11.68 -6.54
C GLY A 452 -15.40 11.01 -5.89
N LEU A 453 -15.22 9.78 -5.37
CA LEU A 453 -16.25 9.02 -4.67
C LEU A 453 -15.83 8.73 -3.23
N LYS A 454 -16.73 8.99 -2.27
CA LYS A 454 -16.60 8.69 -0.83
C LYS A 454 -17.65 7.67 -0.41
N GLY A 455 -17.36 6.88 0.63
CA GLY A 455 -18.31 5.94 1.21
C GLY A 455 -18.47 4.63 0.44
N LEU A 456 -17.49 4.28 -0.40
CA LEU A 456 -17.44 2.99 -1.09
C LEU A 456 -16.94 1.89 -0.15
N GLU A 457 -17.61 0.76 -0.16
CA GLU A 457 -17.18 -0.44 0.54
C GLU A 457 -16.12 -1.22 -0.25
N THR A 458 -15.22 -1.89 0.44
CA THR A 458 -14.30 -2.86 -0.17
C THR A 458 -15.08 -3.95 -0.89
N GLY A 459 -14.66 -4.31 -2.10
CA GLY A 459 -15.37 -5.25 -2.96
C GLY A 459 -16.39 -4.59 -3.91
N ALA A 460 -16.60 -3.27 -3.82
CA ALA A 460 -17.42 -2.56 -4.79
C ALA A 460 -16.72 -2.49 -6.16
N THR A 461 -17.47 -2.73 -7.23
CA THR A 461 -17.03 -2.48 -8.62
C THR A 461 -17.65 -1.19 -9.13
N ILE A 462 -16.81 -0.27 -9.58
CA ILE A 462 -17.19 1.02 -10.13
C ILE A 462 -17.01 0.94 -11.63
N VAL A 463 -18.07 1.21 -12.39
CA VAL A 463 -18.03 1.25 -13.85
C VAL A 463 -18.48 2.63 -14.31
N TRP A 464 -17.70 3.29 -15.15
CA TRP A 464 -18.06 4.62 -15.64
C TRP A 464 -17.80 4.79 -17.13
N TRP A 465 -18.54 5.71 -17.72
CA TRP A 465 -18.41 6.11 -19.12
C TRP A 465 -18.12 7.61 -19.18
N ALA A 466 -17.07 7.98 -19.86
CA ALA A 466 -16.67 9.34 -20.11
C ALA A 466 -16.13 9.49 -21.53
N GLY A 467 -16.60 10.47 -22.29
CA GLY A 467 -16.15 10.72 -23.66
C GLY A 467 -16.28 9.52 -24.60
N GLY A 468 -17.27 8.65 -24.38
CA GLY A 468 -17.52 7.44 -25.17
C GLY A 468 -16.62 6.23 -24.80
N ARG A 469 -15.72 6.33 -23.83
CA ARG A 469 -14.91 5.22 -23.30
C ARG A 469 -15.57 4.65 -22.03
N LYS A 470 -15.49 3.34 -21.88
CA LYS A 470 -15.89 2.61 -20.66
C LYS A 470 -14.65 2.29 -19.86
N HIS A 471 -14.70 2.55 -18.56
CA HIS A 471 -13.69 2.19 -17.59
C HIS A 471 -14.30 1.40 -16.43
N SER A 472 -13.48 0.65 -15.72
CA SER A 472 -13.88 -0.05 -14.50
C SER A 472 -12.77 0.01 -13.45
N ARG A 473 -13.19 -0.01 -12.18
CA ARG A 473 -12.28 -0.12 -11.03
C ARG A 473 -12.91 -0.96 -9.95
N PHE A 474 -12.14 -1.83 -9.37
CA PHE A 474 -12.52 -2.63 -8.21
C PHE A 474 -11.93 -2.01 -6.96
N LYS A 475 -12.74 -1.86 -5.91
CA LYS A 475 -12.30 -1.36 -4.61
C LYS A 475 -11.61 -2.47 -3.84
N THR A 476 -10.28 -2.53 -3.91
CA THR A 476 -9.44 -3.50 -3.20
C THR A 476 -9.25 -3.11 -1.74
N ALA A 477 -8.76 -4.04 -0.90
CA ALA A 477 -8.31 -3.75 0.46
C ALA A 477 -6.83 -4.07 0.63
N GLY A 478 -6.13 -3.30 1.46
CA GLY A 478 -4.69 -3.43 1.64
C GLY A 478 -3.90 -2.89 0.44
N GLY A 479 -2.88 -3.64 0.04
CA GLY A 479 -1.95 -3.19 -0.99
C GLY A 479 -0.82 -2.34 -0.42
N SER A 480 0.10 -1.90 -1.30
CA SER A 480 1.34 -1.20 -0.97
C SER A 480 2.27 -2.03 -0.05
N TYR A 481 3.06 -1.37 0.76
CA TYR A 481 3.93 -1.96 1.77
C TYR A 481 3.73 -1.22 3.09
N LEU A 482 3.26 -1.92 4.12
CA LEU A 482 3.09 -1.41 5.49
C LEU A 482 2.23 -0.14 5.62
N SER A 483 1.48 0.25 4.60
CA SER A 483 0.88 1.57 4.48
C SER A 483 -0.59 1.52 4.06
N ALA A 484 -1.33 2.58 4.39
CA ALA A 484 -2.73 2.74 4.01
C ALA A 484 -2.94 4.03 3.21
N SER A 485 -3.58 3.93 2.06
CA SER A 485 -3.92 5.06 1.19
C SER A 485 -5.29 5.65 1.53
N ASP A 486 -5.54 6.87 1.03
CA ASP A 486 -6.85 7.54 1.07
C ASP A 486 -7.97 6.57 0.63
N PRO A 487 -9.02 6.39 1.43
CA PRO A 487 -10.12 5.47 1.10
C PRO A 487 -11.03 5.96 -0.04
N ARG A 488 -10.89 7.22 -0.45
CA ARG A 488 -11.67 7.78 -1.55
C ARG A 488 -11.16 7.27 -2.89
N GLU A 489 -12.05 7.16 -3.89
CA GLU A 489 -11.68 6.79 -5.27
C GLU A 489 -11.73 8.03 -6.17
N LEU A 490 -10.68 8.24 -6.96
CA LEU A 490 -10.62 9.25 -8.00
C LEU A 490 -10.76 8.59 -9.37
N LEU A 491 -11.81 8.95 -10.11
CA LEU A 491 -12.09 8.44 -11.44
C LEU A 491 -11.64 9.47 -12.48
N GLY A 492 -10.65 9.12 -13.30
CA GLY A 492 -10.22 9.95 -14.42
C GLY A 492 -11.23 9.96 -15.56
N LEU A 493 -11.45 11.14 -16.14
CA LEU A 493 -12.43 11.35 -17.22
C LEU A 493 -11.78 11.80 -18.54
N GLY A 494 -10.46 11.92 -18.56
CA GLY A 494 -9.77 12.56 -19.68
C GLY A 494 -10.29 13.99 -19.91
N SER A 495 -10.53 14.36 -21.14
CA SER A 495 -11.05 15.68 -21.49
C SER A 495 -12.56 15.86 -21.28
N SER A 496 -13.28 14.86 -20.76
CA SER A 496 -14.74 14.91 -20.56
C SER A 496 -15.09 15.67 -19.28
N SER A 497 -15.87 16.75 -19.38
CA SER A 497 -16.30 17.56 -18.24
C SER A 497 -17.44 16.96 -17.41
N LYS A 498 -17.84 15.71 -17.71
CA LYS A 498 -18.85 14.95 -16.96
C LYS A 498 -18.67 13.45 -17.19
N LEU A 499 -19.17 12.65 -16.26
CA LEU A 499 -19.47 11.25 -16.51
C LEU A 499 -20.82 11.17 -17.28
N ASP A 500 -20.84 10.43 -18.37
CA ASP A 500 -22.09 10.16 -19.10
C ASP A 500 -22.97 9.19 -18.29
N ARG A 501 -22.33 8.16 -17.70
CA ARG A 501 -22.96 7.15 -16.84
C ARG A 501 -21.97 6.66 -15.79
N LEU A 502 -22.48 6.41 -14.59
CA LEU A 502 -21.76 5.77 -13.47
C LEU A 502 -22.63 4.62 -12.93
N GLU A 503 -22.02 3.47 -12.76
CA GLU A 503 -22.59 2.32 -12.06
C GLU A 503 -21.71 1.94 -10.88
N ILE A 504 -22.34 1.64 -9.74
CA ILE A 504 -21.66 1.12 -8.56
C ILE A 504 -22.30 -0.21 -8.22
N HIS A 505 -21.55 -1.28 -8.40
CA HIS A 505 -21.94 -2.64 -8.05
C HIS A 505 -21.45 -2.91 -6.64
N TRP A 506 -22.36 -2.98 -5.68
CA TRP A 506 -22.04 -3.18 -4.28
C TRP A 506 -21.82 -4.67 -3.97
N PRO A 507 -20.84 -5.01 -3.11
CA PRO A 507 -20.67 -6.37 -2.63
C PRO A 507 -21.84 -6.81 -1.77
N LYS A 508 -21.89 -8.10 -1.42
CA LYS A 508 -22.80 -8.58 -0.37
C LYS A 508 -22.37 -8.02 0.99
N PRO A 509 -23.30 -7.82 1.94
CA PRO A 509 -24.73 -8.20 1.85
C PRO A 509 -25.60 -7.25 1.04
N LEU A 510 -25.13 -6.07 0.62
CA LEU A 510 -25.95 -5.09 -0.13
C LEU A 510 -26.39 -5.63 -1.50
N ALA A 511 -25.50 -6.24 -2.26
CA ALA A 511 -25.71 -6.92 -3.55
C ALA A 511 -26.66 -6.16 -4.50
N ARG A 512 -26.46 -4.86 -4.67
CA ARG A 512 -27.26 -3.99 -5.53
C ARG A 512 -26.39 -3.26 -6.54
N VAL A 513 -27.00 -2.66 -7.55
CA VAL A 513 -26.34 -1.77 -8.51
C VAL A 513 -27.04 -0.41 -8.48
N ASP A 514 -26.27 0.63 -8.20
CA ASP A 514 -26.73 2.02 -8.29
C ASP A 514 -26.30 2.59 -9.65
N HIS A 515 -27.20 3.37 -10.27
CA HIS A 515 -27.01 3.97 -11.60
C HIS A 515 -27.17 5.49 -11.51
N PHE A 516 -26.21 6.21 -12.08
CA PHE A 516 -26.26 7.67 -12.16
C PHE A 516 -25.89 8.10 -13.59
N GLU A 517 -26.52 9.17 -14.07
CA GLU A 517 -26.26 9.72 -15.38
C GLU A 517 -25.92 11.21 -15.30
N ASN A 518 -25.09 11.68 -16.24
CA ASN A 518 -24.69 13.08 -16.37
C ASN A 518 -24.09 13.66 -15.06
N VAL A 519 -23.20 12.91 -14.41
CA VAL A 519 -22.53 13.31 -13.17
C VAL A 519 -21.47 14.38 -13.47
N ALA A 520 -21.58 15.55 -12.83
CA ALA A 520 -20.67 16.66 -13.09
C ALA A 520 -19.25 16.34 -12.59
N ALA A 521 -18.23 16.73 -13.37
CA ALA A 521 -16.83 16.54 -13.02
C ALA A 521 -16.33 17.53 -11.95
N ASP A 522 -15.09 17.34 -11.55
CA ASP A 522 -14.25 18.20 -10.68
C ASP A 522 -14.83 18.42 -9.28
N ARG A 523 -15.39 17.35 -8.72
CA ARG A 523 -15.90 17.34 -7.35
C ARG A 523 -15.97 15.95 -6.75
N TYR A 524 -16.06 15.92 -5.43
CA TYR A 524 -16.35 14.72 -4.65
C TYR A 524 -17.85 14.53 -4.49
N TYR A 525 -18.26 13.26 -4.50
CA TYR A 525 -19.60 12.81 -4.17
C TYR A 525 -19.55 11.76 -3.05
N THR A 526 -20.47 11.83 -2.11
CA THR A 526 -20.70 10.77 -1.15
C THR A 526 -21.75 9.80 -1.71
N VAL A 527 -21.40 8.52 -1.74
CA VAL A 527 -22.32 7.47 -2.16
C VAL A 527 -22.99 6.92 -0.91
N GLY A 528 -24.26 7.24 -0.73
CA GLY A 528 -25.02 6.82 0.45
C GLY A 528 -25.58 5.40 0.31
N ALA A 529 -25.80 4.74 1.45
CA ALA A 529 -26.44 3.42 1.55
C ALA A 529 -27.83 3.37 0.88
N GLY A 530 -28.50 4.51 0.64
CA GLY A 530 -29.78 4.65 -0.05
C GLY A 530 -29.69 4.78 -1.57
N GLY A 531 -28.51 4.66 -2.20
CA GLY A 531 -28.35 4.84 -3.66
C GLY A 531 -28.41 6.30 -4.10
N ALA A 532 -28.12 7.25 -3.21
CA ALA A 532 -28.01 8.67 -3.54
C ALA A 532 -26.56 9.07 -3.77
N LEU A 533 -26.32 9.92 -4.77
CA LEU A 533 -25.06 10.61 -5.01
C LEU A 533 -25.22 12.06 -4.48
N GLN A 534 -24.53 12.40 -3.39
CA GLN A 534 -24.64 13.68 -2.70
C GLN A 534 -23.35 14.50 -2.78
#